data_33778e3ec5739e58ffa12b2450862b5e
#
_entry.id   33778e3ec5739e58ffa12b2450862b5e
#
_cell.length_a   1.000
_cell.length_b   1.000
_cell.length_c   1.000
_cell.angle_alpha   90.00
_cell.angle_beta   90.00
_cell.angle_gamma   90.00
#
_symmetry.space_group_name_H-M   'P 1'
#
loop_
_entity.id
_entity.type
_entity.pdbx_description
1 polymer ?
#
loop_
_entity_poly.entity_id
_entity_poly.type
_entity_poly.pdbx_seq_one_letter_code
_entity_poly.pdbx_strand_id
1 'polypeptide(L)'
;MIDFSEICERIGYIFKDASLLTRALTHSSFDRENSYERLEFLGDSIVGFAVSDLLYRKEAKSEGEMTVYRKRRVSEEPLSKLADLLGFSKNCLRRNCALSEKMKSDLYEAVTAAIYLDSDISEALAFVKRTILLVPPAPPDYKSELKQYCEKKKILLKIDCIEEGKDIKRIFAAEVYVDNESRGRGKGKKKKDAENEACRLALTALGVI
;
A
#
# COMPACT_ATOMS: atom_id res chain seq x y z
N MET A 1 25.78 17.67 4.67
CA MET A 1 24.57 18.04 3.91
C MET A 1 24.17 16.79 3.15
N ILE A 2 22.91 16.35 3.26
CA ILE A 2 22.45 15.16 2.52
C ILE A 2 22.33 15.57 1.06
N ASP A 3 22.94 14.79 0.17
CA ASP A 3 22.79 15.01 -1.26
C ASP A 3 21.52 14.33 -1.75
N PHE A 4 20.52 15.11 -2.10
CA PHE A 4 19.24 14.64 -2.63
C PHE A 4 19.16 14.64 -4.17
N SER A 5 20.28 14.89 -4.85
CA SER A 5 20.29 14.98 -6.33
C SER A 5 19.72 13.73 -6.99
N GLU A 6 20.11 12.54 -6.52
CA GLU A 6 19.59 11.26 -7.02
C GLU A 6 18.06 11.13 -6.80
N ILE A 7 17.55 11.59 -5.66
CA ILE A 7 16.10 11.58 -5.39
C ILE A 7 15.38 12.55 -6.34
N CYS A 8 15.86 13.78 -6.45
CA CYS A 8 15.28 14.82 -7.32
C CYS A 8 15.22 14.36 -8.79
N GLU A 9 16.27 13.68 -9.27
CA GLU A 9 16.29 13.07 -10.61
C GLU A 9 15.21 11.99 -10.77
N ARG A 10 15.12 11.06 -9.81
CA ARG A 10 14.15 9.95 -9.85
C ARG A 10 12.70 10.40 -9.79
N ILE A 11 12.42 11.44 -8.99
CA ILE A 11 11.06 12.00 -8.87
C ILE A 11 10.72 13.00 -9.98
N GLY A 12 11.73 13.48 -10.73
CA GLY A 12 11.58 14.52 -11.76
C GLY A 12 11.15 15.87 -11.19
N TYR A 13 11.60 16.20 -9.96
CA TYR A 13 11.29 17.47 -9.29
C TYR A 13 12.48 17.96 -8.47
N ILE A 14 12.80 19.25 -8.59
CA ILE A 14 13.87 19.93 -7.84
C ILE A 14 13.23 20.87 -6.82
N PHE A 15 13.48 20.62 -5.54
CA PHE A 15 12.94 21.43 -4.45
C PHE A 15 13.57 22.83 -4.43
N LYS A 16 12.74 23.85 -4.29
CA LYS A 16 13.14 25.23 -4.01
C LYS A 16 13.60 25.37 -2.56
N ASP A 17 12.88 24.73 -1.64
CA ASP A 17 13.22 24.58 -0.23
C ASP A 17 13.57 23.12 0.11
N ALA A 18 14.87 22.81 0.12
CA ALA A 18 15.39 21.47 0.47
C ALA A 18 15.03 21.04 1.89
N SER A 19 14.63 21.96 2.77
CA SER A 19 14.22 21.62 4.14
C SER A 19 12.91 20.81 4.15
N LEU A 20 12.02 21.01 3.19
CA LEU A 20 10.78 20.24 3.03
C LEU A 20 11.06 18.78 2.70
N LEU A 21 12.00 18.51 1.79
CA LEU A 21 12.41 17.14 1.48
C LEU A 21 13.12 16.48 2.67
N THR A 22 14.00 17.23 3.35
CA THR A 22 14.66 16.74 4.59
C THR A 22 13.62 16.33 5.61
N ARG A 23 12.63 17.18 5.86
CA ARG A 23 11.54 16.89 6.80
C ARG A 23 10.71 15.68 6.36
N ALA A 24 10.35 15.58 5.08
CA ALA A 24 9.60 14.45 4.53
C ALA A 24 10.34 13.11 4.66
N LEU A 25 11.66 13.13 4.78
CA LEU A 25 12.49 11.95 4.97
C LEU A 25 12.98 11.77 6.43
N THR A 26 12.47 12.55 7.39
CA THR A 26 12.85 12.48 8.80
C THR A 26 11.78 11.77 9.62
N HIS A 27 12.15 10.60 10.19
CA HIS A 27 11.30 9.87 11.13
C HIS A 27 11.37 10.49 12.54
N SER A 28 10.28 10.40 13.30
CA SER A 28 10.18 10.97 14.65
C SER A 28 11.20 10.41 15.66
N SER A 29 11.79 9.24 15.40
CA SER A 29 12.94 8.74 16.21
C SER A 29 14.22 9.54 16.01
N PHE A 30 14.35 10.28 14.91
CA PHE A 30 15.51 11.13 14.64
C PHE A 30 15.28 12.56 15.13
N ASP A 31 14.15 13.16 14.76
CA ASP A 31 13.68 14.48 15.20
C ASP A 31 12.14 14.45 15.31
N ARG A 32 11.64 14.57 16.54
CA ARG A 32 10.20 14.47 16.82
C ARG A 32 9.44 15.70 16.35
N GLU A 33 10.02 16.88 16.45
CA GLU A 33 9.35 18.14 16.10
C GLU A 33 9.31 18.36 14.59
N ASN A 34 10.37 17.95 13.89
CA ASN A 34 10.52 18.12 12.45
C ASN A 34 10.39 16.79 11.68
N SER A 35 9.51 15.90 12.14
CA SER A 35 9.26 14.61 11.49
C SER A 35 8.30 14.74 10.31
N TYR A 36 8.24 13.64 9.54
CA TYR A 36 7.35 13.53 8.37
C TYR A 36 5.86 13.40 8.71
N GLU A 37 5.48 13.11 9.96
CA GLU A 37 4.11 12.74 10.35
C GLU A 37 3.03 13.74 9.90
N ARG A 38 3.31 15.05 10.00
CA ARG A 38 2.35 16.06 9.52
C ARG A 38 2.29 16.14 7.99
N LEU A 39 3.38 15.86 7.31
CA LEU A 39 3.43 15.78 5.84
C LEU A 39 2.73 14.52 5.35
N GLU A 40 2.91 13.36 6.02
CA GLU A 40 2.16 12.12 5.77
C GLU A 40 0.65 12.38 5.80
N PHE A 41 0.14 12.98 6.88
CA PHE A 41 -1.29 13.28 7.01
C PHE A 41 -1.84 14.09 5.82
N LEU A 42 -1.11 15.08 5.36
CA LEU A 42 -1.51 15.89 4.20
C LEU A 42 -1.35 15.10 2.89
N GLY A 43 -0.27 14.34 2.78
CA GLY A 43 0.09 13.57 1.59
C GLY A 43 -0.87 12.43 1.29
N ASP A 44 -1.36 11.70 2.31
CA ASP A 44 -2.40 10.67 2.15
C ASP A 44 -3.60 11.22 1.37
N SER A 45 -4.10 12.39 1.78
CA SER A 45 -5.23 13.04 1.10
C SER A 45 -4.92 13.39 -0.35
N ILE A 46 -3.70 13.88 -0.65
CA ILE A 46 -3.27 14.24 -2.00
C ILE A 46 -3.11 12.99 -2.88
N VAL A 47 -2.47 11.94 -2.36
CA VAL A 47 -2.29 10.66 -3.07
C VAL A 47 -3.64 10.03 -3.36
N GLY A 48 -4.54 10.00 -2.36
CA GLY A 48 -5.90 9.49 -2.52
C GLY A 48 -6.69 10.24 -3.59
N PHE A 49 -6.62 11.58 -3.60
CA PHE A 49 -7.23 12.42 -4.62
C PHE A 49 -6.62 12.18 -6.01
N ALA A 50 -5.29 12.15 -6.12
CA ALA A 50 -4.59 11.94 -7.39
C ALA A 50 -4.97 10.62 -8.06
N VAL A 51 -5.07 9.54 -7.27
CA VAL A 51 -5.50 8.23 -7.77
C VAL A 51 -6.98 8.25 -8.15
N SER A 52 -7.84 8.94 -7.40
CA SER A 52 -9.26 9.09 -7.74
C SER A 52 -9.44 9.85 -9.06
N ASP A 53 -8.74 10.97 -9.26
CA ASP A 53 -8.76 11.75 -10.50
C ASP A 53 -8.26 10.92 -11.70
N LEU A 54 -7.19 10.14 -11.49
CA LEU A 54 -6.65 9.25 -12.51
C LEU A 54 -7.67 8.18 -12.95
N LEU A 55 -8.35 7.55 -12.00
CA LEU A 55 -9.35 6.52 -12.26
C LEU A 55 -10.57 7.10 -12.96
N TYR A 56 -11.10 8.20 -12.44
CA TYR A 56 -12.26 8.86 -13.00
C TYR A 56 -12.09 9.26 -14.47
N ARG A 57 -10.88 9.71 -14.83
CA ARG A 57 -10.60 10.16 -16.22
C ARG A 57 -10.28 9.02 -17.18
N LYS A 58 -9.73 7.90 -16.69
CA LYS A 58 -9.20 6.84 -17.57
C LYS A 58 -10.15 5.68 -17.81
N GLU A 59 -11.09 5.43 -16.92
CA GLU A 59 -11.83 4.16 -16.93
C GLU A 59 -13.34 4.34 -16.78
N ALA A 60 -14.10 3.67 -17.67
CA ALA A 60 -15.55 3.52 -17.52
C ALA A 60 -15.86 2.41 -16.51
N LYS A 61 -15.49 2.60 -15.23
CA LYS A 61 -15.76 1.68 -14.13
C LYS A 61 -16.87 2.22 -13.23
N SER A 62 -17.57 1.30 -12.56
CA SER A 62 -18.51 1.67 -11.50
C SER A 62 -17.78 2.35 -10.32
N GLU A 63 -18.51 3.11 -9.53
CA GLU A 63 -18.00 3.74 -8.31
C GLU A 63 -17.35 2.71 -7.37
N GLY A 64 -18.01 1.56 -7.16
CA GLY A 64 -17.51 0.49 -6.30
C GLY A 64 -16.18 -0.08 -6.79
N GLU A 65 -16.03 -0.33 -8.10
CA GLU A 65 -14.77 -0.81 -8.69
C GLU A 65 -13.65 0.22 -8.54
N MET A 66 -13.93 1.50 -8.76
CA MET A 66 -12.96 2.58 -8.57
C MET A 66 -12.52 2.68 -7.10
N THR A 67 -13.46 2.55 -6.17
CA THR A 67 -13.17 2.58 -4.73
C THR A 67 -12.27 1.41 -4.30
N VAL A 68 -12.57 0.17 -4.75
CA VAL A 68 -11.73 -1.01 -4.48
C VAL A 68 -10.35 -0.85 -5.11
N TYR A 69 -10.27 -0.40 -6.36
CA TYR A 69 -8.98 -0.21 -7.04
C TYR A 69 -8.13 0.86 -6.37
N ARG A 70 -8.72 2.02 -6.02
CA ARG A 70 -8.03 3.07 -5.27
C ARG A 70 -7.45 2.54 -3.96
N LYS A 71 -8.27 1.87 -3.13
CA LYS A 71 -7.82 1.29 -1.86
C LYS A 71 -6.59 0.38 -2.04
N ARG A 72 -6.59 -0.45 -3.07
CA ARG A 72 -5.46 -1.33 -3.38
C ARG A 72 -4.22 -0.58 -3.87
N ARG A 73 -4.41 0.55 -4.56
CA ARG A 73 -3.33 1.34 -5.14
C ARG A 73 -2.61 2.21 -4.11
N VAL A 74 -3.34 2.74 -3.12
CA VAL A 74 -2.82 3.61 -2.07
C VAL A 74 -2.57 2.86 -0.74
N SER A 75 -2.56 1.52 -0.75
CA SER A 75 -2.24 0.73 0.46
C SER A 75 -0.73 0.68 0.72
N GLU A 76 -0.35 0.27 1.93
CA GLU A 76 1.05 0.23 2.38
C GLU A 76 2.00 -0.50 1.41
N GLU A 77 1.59 -1.66 0.87
CA GLU A 77 2.46 -2.49 0.03
C GLU A 77 2.94 -1.78 -1.25
N PRO A 78 2.07 -1.23 -2.13
CA PRO A 78 2.54 -0.51 -3.31
C PRO A 78 3.27 0.78 -2.98
N LEU A 79 2.82 1.57 -1.98
CA LEU A 79 3.50 2.81 -1.61
C LEU A 79 4.89 2.55 -1.01
N SER A 80 5.05 1.49 -0.20
CA SER A 80 6.37 1.10 0.32
C SER A 80 7.34 0.69 -0.79
N LYS A 81 6.87 -0.04 -1.80
CA LYS A 81 7.68 -0.38 -2.99
C LYS A 81 8.07 0.85 -3.80
N LEU A 82 7.19 1.85 -3.90
CA LEU A 82 7.50 3.12 -4.54
C LEU A 82 8.57 3.89 -3.75
N ALA A 83 8.48 3.93 -2.43
CA ALA A 83 9.48 4.56 -1.59
C ALA A 83 10.87 3.91 -1.72
N ASP A 84 10.91 2.58 -1.86
CA ASP A 84 12.16 1.86 -2.14
C ASP A 84 12.70 2.20 -3.54
N LEU A 85 11.86 2.16 -4.57
CA LEU A 85 12.21 2.43 -5.97
C LEU A 85 12.73 3.86 -6.16
N LEU A 86 12.09 4.84 -5.49
CA LEU A 86 12.44 6.25 -5.59
C LEU A 86 13.59 6.65 -4.64
N GLY A 87 14.10 5.71 -3.84
CA GLY A 87 15.24 5.94 -2.96
C GLY A 87 14.91 6.59 -1.62
N PHE A 88 13.64 6.78 -1.28
CA PHE A 88 13.22 7.42 -0.02
C PHE A 88 13.63 6.59 1.19
N SER A 89 13.41 5.29 1.15
CA SER A 89 13.78 4.35 2.23
C SER A 89 15.26 4.38 2.57
N LYS A 90 16.11 4.48 1.57
CA LYS A 90 17.59 4.54 1.72
C LYS A 90 18.03 5.84 2.41
N ASN A 91 17.32 6.93 2.14
CA ASN A 91 17.64 8.27 2.62
C ASN A 91 16.83 8.71 3.85
N CYS A 92 16.03 7.81 4.43
CA CYS A 92 15.25 8.09 5.63
C CYS A 92 16.15 8.30 6.86
N LEU A 93 16.07 9.47 7.46
CA LEU A 93 16.72 9.81 8.71
C LEU A 93 15.98 9.18 9.88
N ARG A 94 16.60 8.22 10.56
CA ARG A 94 16.02 7.49 11.69
C ARG A 94 17.09 7.06 12.67
N ARG A 95 16.72 6.77 13.92
CA ARG A 95 17.61 6.25 14.96
C ARG A 95 17.08 4.94 15.51
N ASN A 96 17.93 3.92 15.57
CA ASN A 96 17.69 2.64 16.27
C ASN A 96 16.36 1.94 15.95
N CYS A 97 15.81 2.13 14.75
CA CYS A 97 14.60 1.44 14.31
C CYS A 97 14.76 0.87 12.89
N ALA A 98 14.22 -0.32 12.66
CA ALA A 98 14.10 -0.89 11.34
C ALA A 98 12.96 -0.18 10.58
N LEU A 99 13.12 -0.01 9.28
CA LEU A 99 12.11 0.60 8.43
C LEU A 99 11.01 -0.42 8.12
N SER A 100 9.80 -0.21 8.66
CA SER A 100 8.63 -1.04 8.35
C SER A 100 8.02 -0.68 7.00
N GLU A 101 7.15 -1.54 6.46
CA GLU A 101 6.39 -1.23 5.23
C GLU A 101 5.53 0.03 5.42
N LYS A 102 4.88 0.17 6.61
CA LYS A 102 4.14 1.39 6.94
C LYS A 102 5.02 2.64 6.88
N MET A 103 6.15 2.65 7.57
CA MET A 103 7.06 3.81 7.55
C MET A 103 7.50 4.18 6.13
N LYS A 104 7.69 3.20 5.26
CA LYS A 104 8.05 3.45 3.85
C LYS A 104 6.89 4.07 3.09
N SER A 105 5.66 3.59 3.28
CA SER A 105 4.48 4.22 2.65
C SER A 105 4.30 5.66 3.11
N ASP A 106 4.50 5.91 4.41
CA ASP A 106 4.42 7.25 5.01
C ASP A 106 5.42 8.22 4.35
N LEU A 107 6.64 7.75 4.00
CA LEU A 107 7.63 8.57 3.27
C LEU A 107 7.13 8.99 1.88
N TYR A 108 6.46 8.10 1.14
CA TYR A 108 5.92 8.44 -0.18
C TYR A 108 4.84 9.53 -0.08
N GLU A 109 3.95 9.40 0.90
CA GLU A 109 2.92 10.39 1.18
C GLU A 109 3.54 11.71 1.62
N ALA A 110 4.51 11.67 2.55
CA ALA A 110 5.19 12.86 3.03
C ALA A 110 5.94 13.63 1.93
N VAL A 111 6.64 12.92 1.03
CA VAL A 111 7.31 13.56 -0.13
C VAL A 111 6.28 14.18 -1.08
N THR A 112 5.12 13.52 -1.29
CA THR A 112 4.03 14.09 -2.07
C THR A 112 3.55 15.43 -1.50
N ALA A 113 3.35 15.50 -0.17
CA ALA A 113 2.99 16.74 0.50
C ALA A 113 4.10 17.79 0.47
N ALA A 114 5.36 17.38 0.57
CA ALA A 114 6.50 18.29 0.47
C ALA A 114 6.55 18.96 -0.91
N ILE A 115 6.32 18.22 -2.00
CA ILE A 115 6.22 18.78 -3.36
C ILE A 115 5.05 19.79 -3.44
N TYR A 116 3.89 19.43 -2.88
CA TYR A 116 2.74 20.34 -2.82
C TYR A 116 3.06 21.65 -2.14
N LEU A 117 3.73 21.63 -0.98
CA LEU A 117 4.07 22.82 -0.21
C LEU A 117 5.19 23.65 -0.84
N ASP A 118 6.10 23.02 -1.58
CA ASP A 118 7.20 23.68 -2.28
C ASP A 118 6.77 24.34 -3.59
N SER A 119 5.68 23.85 -4.19
CA SER A 119 5.16 24.33 -5.47
C SER A 119 3.64 24.54 -5.39
N ASP A 120 2.87 23.57 -5.91
CA ASP A 120 1.42 23.60 -5.94
C ASP A 120 0.82 22.18 -6.10
N ILE A 121 -0.51 22.12 -6.11
CA ILE A 121 -1.24 20.85 -6.26
C ILE A 121 -0.98 20.20 -7.63
N SER A 122 -0.75 20.95 -8.69
CA SER A 122 -0.56 20.42 -10.04
C SER A 122 0.73 19.61 -10.12
N GLU A 123 1.82 20.09 -9.51
CA GLU A 123 3.09 19.37 -9.44
C GLU A 123 2.99 18.11 -8.58
N ALA A 124 2.32 18.19 -7.43
CA ALA A 124 2.08 17.00 -6.59
C ALA A 124 1.26 15.94 -7.33
N LEU A 125 0.19 16.32 -8.02
CA LEU A 125 -0.60 15.40 -8.85
C LEU A 125 0.21 14.84 -10.01
N ALA A 126 1.05 15.64 -10.66
CA ALA A 126 1.93 15.18 -11.73
C ALA A 126 2.94 14.15 -11.21
N PHE A 127 3.54 14.37 -10.03
CA PHE A 127 4.41 13.42 -9.36
C PHE A 127 3.70 12.09 -9.10
N VAL A 128 2.52 12.10 -8.46
CA VAL A 128 1.77 10.88 -8.19
C VAL A 128 1.40 10.17 -9.49
N LYS A 129 0.90 10.87 -10.51
CA LYS A 129 0.53 10.28 -11.82
C LYS A 129 1.71 9.61 -12.53
N ARG A 130 2.92 10.16 -12.41
CA ARG A 130 4.14 9.55 -12.99
C ARG A 130 4.57 8.31 -12.25
N THR A 131 4.47 8.29 -10.94
CA THR A 131 5.10 7.27 -10.10
C THR A 131 4.15 6.15 -9.69
N ILE A 132 2.86 6.43 -9.46
CA ILE A 132 1.90 5.47 -8.91
C ILE A 132 1.72 4.20 -9.78
N LEU A 133 1.98 4.28 -11.07
CA LEU A 133 1.86 3.16 -12.01
C LEU A 133 3.15 2.34 -12.16
N LEU A 134 4.26 2.76 -11.55
CA LEU A 134 5.54 2.05 -11.62
C LEU A 134 5.53 0.71 -10.88
N VAL A 135 4.59 0.53 -9.96
CA VAL A 135 4.39 -0.74 -9.24
C VAL A 135 2.93 -1.20 -9.42
N PRO A 136 2.64 -2.51 -9.36
CA PRO A 136 1.27 -2.99 -9.39
C PRO A 136 0.51 -2.60 -8.12
N PRO A 137 -0.84 -2.53 -8.16
CA PRO A 137 -1.65 -2.39 -6.95
C PRO A 137 -1.50 -3.63 -6.06
N ALA A 138 -1.78 -3.51 -4.77
CA ALA A 138 -1.87 -4.66 -3.89
C ALA A 138 -2.87 -5.71 -4.43
N PRO A 139 -2.66 -6.99 -4.17
CA PRO A 139 -3.61 -8.03 -4.57
C PRO A 139 -5.00 -7.76 -3.96
N PRO A 140 -6.08 -8.27 -4.57
CA PRO A 140 -7.42 -8.19 -3.98
C PRO A 140 -7.46 -8.82 -2.59
N ASP A 141 -8.27 -8.26 -1.71
CA ASP A 141 -8.50 -8.83 -0.36
C ASP A 141 -9.69 -9.80 -0.42
N TYR A 142 -9.44 -10.98 -0.97
CA TYR A 142 -10.46 -12.04 -1.12
C TYR A 142 -10.99 -12.53 0.23
N LYS A 143 -10.21 -12.41 1.30
CA LYS A 143 -10.68 -12.76 2.65
C LYS A 143 -11.79 -11.84 3.12
N SER A 144 -11.62 -10.52 2.96
CA SER A 144 -12.66 -9.55 3.28
C SER A 144 -13.87 -9.69 2.35
N GLU A 145 -13.65 -9.95 1.07
CA GLU A 145 -14.72 -10.15 0.08
C GLU A 145 -15.57 -11.39 0.42
N LEU A 146 -14.94 -12.52 0.70
CA LEU A 146 -15.64 -13.74 1.10
C LEU A 146 -16.42 -13.55 2.41
N LYS A 147 -15.80 -12.85 3.38
CA LYS A 147 -16.47 -12.54 4.64
C LYS A 147 -17.76 -11.73 4.42
N GLN A 148 -17.69 -10.66 3.63
CA GLN A 148 -18.86 -9.84 3.29
C GLN A 148 -19.93 -10.64 2.53
N TYR A 149 -19.51 -11.52 1.60
CA TYR A 149 -20.43 -12.40 0.88
C TYR A 149 -21.18 -13.34 1.84
N CYS A 150 -20.44 -14.01 2.74
CA CYS A 150 -21.03 -14.92 3.72
C CYS A 150 -21.96 -14.21 4.72
N GLU A 151 -21.56 -13.03 5.22
CA GLU A 151 -22.39 -12.20 6.08
C GLU A 151 -23.70 -11.79 5.40
N LYS A 152 -23.64 -11.31 4.16
CA LYS A 152 -24.81 -10.91 3.38
C LYS A 152 -25.77 -12.07 3.12
N LYS A 153 -25.23 -13.27 2.93
CA LYS A 153 -26.01 -14.50 2.69
C LYS A 153 -26.40 -15.22 3.98
N LYS A 154 -25.89 -14.79 5.15
CA LYS A 154 -26.06 -15.45 6.45
C LYS A 154 -25.53 -16.87 6.46
N ILE A 155 -24.39 -17.09 5.80
CA ILE A 155 -23.70 -18.38 5.65
C ILE A 155 -22.57 -18.46 6.68
N LEU A 156 -22.37 -19.64 7.29
CA LEU A 156 -21.28 -19.84 8.23
C LEU A 156 -19.93 -19.91 7.51
N LEU A 157 -19.01 -19.04 7.88
CA LEU A 157 -17.64 -19.02 7.37
C LEU A 157 -16.65 -19.42 8.46
N LYS A 158 -15.79 -20.42 8.18
CA LYS A 158 -14.65 -20.80 9.02
C LYS A 158 -13.39 -20.83 8.16
N ILE A 159 -12.30 -20.26 8.67
CA ILE A 159 -10.99 -20.27 8.02
C ILE A 159 -9.99 -20.87 9.01
N ASP A 160 -9.45 -22.02 8.69
CA ASP A 160 -8.40 -22.67 9.44
C ASP A 160 -7.06 -22.43 8.73
N CYS A 161 -6.01 -22.10 9.50
CA CYS A 161 -4.68 -21.90 8.94
C CYS A 161 -3.67 -22.57 9.85
N ILE A 162 -2.86 -23.45 9.28
CA ILE A 162 -1.78 -24.16 9.95
C ILE A 162 -0.43 -23.75 9.37
N GLU A 163 0.59 -23.82 10.19
CA GLU A 163 1.97 -23.61 9.78
C GLU A 163 2.61 -24.96 9.48
N GLU A 164 3.12 -25.13 8.26
CA GLU A 164 3.82 -26.35 7.80
C GLU A 164 5.32 -26.04 7.62
N GLY A 165 6.17 -26.96 8.08
CA GLY A 165 7.63 -26.87 7.94
C GLY A 165 8.33 -26.16 9.10
N LYS A 166 9.67 -26.20 9.09
CA LYS A 166 10.54 -25.57 10.08
C LYS A 166 11.53 -24.61 9.39
N ASP A 167 11.88 -23.54 10.07
CA ASP A 167 12.90 -22.55 9.67
C ASP A 167 12.66 -21.93 8.28
N ILE A 168 13.64 -21.99 7.39
CA ILE A 168 13.63 -21.35 6.05
C ILE A 168 12.55 -21.94 5.11
N LYS A 169 12.03 -23.14 5.41
CA LYS A 169 10.97 -23.83 4.63
C LYS A 169 9.57 -23.65 5.22
N ARG A 170 9.38 -22.66 6.10
CA ARG A 170 8.08 -22.35 6.69
C ARG A 170 7.09 -21.94 5.62
N ILE A 171 5.96 -22.65 5.54
CA ILE A 171 4.84 -22.37 4.64
C ILE A 171 3.56 -22.41 5.48
N PHE A 172 2.64 -21.53 5.17
CA PHE A 172 1.30 -21.53 5.75
C PHE A 172 0.34 -22.22 4.78
N ALA A 173 -0.50 -23.11 5.31
CA ALA A 173 -1.61 -23.73 4.58
C ALA A 173 -2.93 -23.29 5.22
N ALA A 174 -3.83 -22.76 4.42
CA ALA A 174 -5.15 -22.33 4.85
C ALA A 174 -6.24 -23.13 4.17
N GLU A 175 -7.31 -23.45 4.89
CA GLU A 175 -8.51 -24.09 4.39
C GLU A 175 -9.75 -23.30 4.79
N VAL A 176 -10.62 -23.06 3.82
CA VAL A 176 -11.85 -22.29 3.97
C VAL A 176 -13.04 -23.24 3.92
N TYR A 177 -13.88 -23.16 4.94
CA TYR A 177 -15.14 -23.87 5.04
C TYR A 177 -16.32 -22.90 4.96
N VAL A 178 -17.28 -23.21 4.10
CA VAL A 178 -18.54 -22.47 3.95
C VAL A 178 -19.66 -23.45 4.20
N ASP A 179 -20.50 -23.21 5.23
CA ASP A 179 -21.51 -24.13 5.74
C ASP A 179 -20.93 -25.52 6.07
N ASN A 180 -19.75 -25.56 6.71
CA ASN A 180 -18.98 -26.76 7.06
C ASN A 180 -18.45 -27.57 5.86
N GLU A 181 -18.61 -27.10 4.62
CA GLU A 181 -18.01 -27.73 3.44
C GLU A 181 -16.70 -27.03 3.06
N SER A 182 -15.65 -27.81 2.79
CA SER A 182 -14.38 -27.27 2.30
C SER A 182 -14.57 -26.69 0.89
N ARG A 183 -14.33 -25.38 0.73
CA ARG A 183 -14.54 -24.65 -0.52
C ARG A 183 -13.26 -24.09 -1.15
N GLY A 184 -12.17 -24.04 -0.37
CA GLY A 184 -10.91 -23.55 -0.91
C GLY A 184 -9.71 -23.88 -0.03
N ARG A 185 -8.56 -24.16 -0.66
CA ARG A 185 -7.29 -24.44 0.03
C ARG A 185 -6.20 -23.58 -0.60
N GLY A 186 -5.43 -22.89 0.22
CA GLY A 186 -4.35 -22.00 -0.25
C GLY A 186 -3.07 -22.23 0.53
N LYS A 187 -1.93 -21.98 -0.11
CA LYS A 187 -0.61 -21.97 0.52
C LYS A 187 0.09 -20.65 0.28
N GLY A 188 0.92 -20.23 1.24
CA GLY A 188 1.69 -18.98 1.11
C GLY A 188 2.86 -18.93 2.08
N LYS A 189 3.80 -18.03 1.80
CA LYS A 189 4.95 -17.75 2.70
C LYS A 189 4.54 -16.99 3.96
N LYS A 190 3.43 -16.25 3.91
CA LYS A 190 2.81 -15.56 5.05
C LYS A 190 1.41 -16.13 5.26
N LYS A 191 0.95 -16.14 6.50
CA LYS A 191 -0.41 -16.55 6.86
C LYS A 191 -1.47 -15.82 6.04
N LYS A 192 -1.32 -14.50 5.88
CA LYS A 192 -2.22 -13.66 5.10
C LYS A 192 -2.33 -14.11 3.63
N ASP A 193 -1.21 -14.50 3.01
CA ASP A 193 -1.18 -14.92 1.62
C ASP A 193 -1.90 -16.27 1.44
N ALA A 194 -1.67 -17.23 2.36
CA ALA A 194 -2.35 -18.52 2.34
C ALA A 194 -3.86 -18.40 2.53
N GLU A 195 -4.29 -17.60 3.50
CA GLU A 195 -5.71 -17.34 3.75
C GLU A 195 -6.38 -16.63 2.56
N ASN A 196 -5.70 -15.64 1.96
CA ASN A 196 -6.24 -14.90 0.83
C ASN A 196 -6.40 -15.79 -0.41
N GLU A 197 -5.43 -16.67 -0.69
CA GLU A 197 -5.53 -17.63 -1.80
C GLU A 197 -6.62 -18.67 -1.56
N ALA A 198 -6.76 -19.18 -0.34
CA ALA A 198 -7.85 -20.09 0.01
C ALA A 198 -9.23 -19.42 -0.16
N CYS A 199 -9.36 -18.16 0.23
CA CYS A 199 -10.59 -17.37 0.05
C CYS A 199 -10.88 -17.10 -1.43
N ARG A 200 -9.87 -16.83 -2.25
CA ARG A 200 -10.02 -16.68 -3.70
C ARG A 200 -10.63 -17.93 -4.32
N LEU A 201 -10.05 -19.11 -4.01
CA LEU A 201 -10.55 -20.38 -4.53
C LEU A 201 -11.97 -20.71 -4.03
N ALA A 202 -12.28 -20.33 -2.78
CA ALA A 202 -13.64 -20.48 -2.25
C ALA A 202 -14.65 -19.59 -2.99
N LEU A 203 -14.31 -18.32 -3.28
CA LEU A 203 -15.15 -17.41 -4.07
C LEU A 203 -15.37 -17.94 -5.49
N THR A 204 -14.32 -18.49 -6.12
CA THR A 204 -14.44 -19.16 -7.43
C THR A 204 -15.38 -20.35 -7.37
N ALA A 205 -15.22 -21.23 -6.35
CA ALA A 205 -16.09 -22.40 -6.16
C ALA A 205 -17.56 -22.05 -5.88
N LEU A 206 -17.81 -20.85 -5.33
CA LEU A 206 -19.15 -20.31 -5.09
C LEU A 206 -19.72 -19.55 -6.28
N GLY A 207 -18.97 -19.43 -7.38
CA GLY A 207 -19.40 -18.67 -8.59
C GLY A 207 -19.53 -17.16 -8.37
N VAL A 208 -18.74 -16.61 -7.44
CA VAL A 208 -18.76 -15.17 -7.11
C VAL A 208 -17.76 -14.42 -7.99
N ILE A 209 -16.62 -15.04 -8.29
CA ILE A 209 -15.53 -14.52 -9.17
C ILE A 209 -15.12 -15.59 -10.18
#